data_098ec52978888695b96ad2d84c0e5659
#
_entry.id   098ec52978888695b96ad2d84c0e5659
#
_cell.length_a   1.000
_cell.length_b   1.000
_cell.length_c   1.000
_cell.angle_alpha   90.00
_cell.angle_beta   90.00
_cell.angle_gamma   90.00
#
_symmetry.space_group_name_H-M   'P 1'
#
loop_
_entity.id
_entity.type
_entity.pdbx_description
1 polymer ?
#
loop_
_entity_poly.entity_id
_entity_poly.type
_entity_poly.pdbx_seq_one_letter_code
_entity_poly.pdbx_strand_id
1 'polypeptide(L)'
;MQQRSLQQVRVSVSLIFLIHGLIIATWASRIPAFQAHLHLSPAVLGRSLMMAAIGSVLAMPAAGWLINKFGSLSIVIGSTLGFGLALPLIAESNTVLTLSVALLFYGAMAGSMDVAMNTHAVMLEFPRVDHSGLFLLIPLILFYAEMQRIGKL
;
A
#
# COMPACT_ATOMS: atom_id res chain seq x y z
N MET A 1 28.64 -4.94 18.13
CA MET A 1 27.78 -5.86 17.35
C MET A 1 26.38 -5.31 17.07
N GLN A 2 25.79 -4.52 17.96
CA GLN A 2 24.41 -3.99 17.85
C GLN A 2 24.20 -2.98 16.69
N GLN A 3 25.19 -2.16 16.36
CA GLN A 3 25.06 -1.17 15.28
C GLN A 3 25.01 -1.80 13.86
N ARG A 4 25.71 -2.93 13.63
CA ARG A 4 25.63 -3.62 12.34
C ARG A 4 24.26 -4.24 12.07
N SER A 5 23.57 -4.71 13.10
CA SER A 5 22.22 -5.25 12.97
C SER A 5 21.19 -4.18 12.62
N LEU A 6 21.28 -3.00 13.22
CA LEU A 6 20.37 -1.87 12.94
C LEU A 6 20.54 -1.33 11.51
N GLN A 7 21.76 -1.26 11.00
CA GLN A 7 22.00 -0.85 9.61
C GLN A 7 21.42 -1.85 8.60
N GLN A 8 21.61 -3.14 8.85
CA GLN A 8 21.03 -4.18 7.99
C GLN A 8 19.50 -4.12 7.95
N VAL A 9 18.88 -3.89 9.09
CA VAL A 9 17.44 -3.73 9.22
C VAL A 9 16.95 -2.50 8.44
N ARG A 10 17.59 -1.35 8.61
CA ARG A 10 17.26 -0.11 7.88
C ARG A 10 17.37 -0.29 6.38
N VAL A 11 18.44 -0.95 5.90
CA VAL A 11 18.61 -1.25 4.47
C VAL A 11 17.50 -2.17 3.97
N SER A 12 17.14 -3.21 4.71
CA SER A 12 16.06 -4.12 4.33
C SER A 12 14.72 -3.42 4.23
N VAL A 13 14.37 -2.58 5.21
CA VAL A 13 13.14 -1.79 5.19
C VAL A 13 13.14 -0.83 4.00
N SER A 14 14.26 -0.12 3.75
CA SER A 14 14.38 0.80 2.61
C SER A 14 14.24 0.08 1.27
N LEU A 15 14.76 -1.14 1.13
CA LEU A 15 14.61 -1.95 -0.07
C LEU A 15 13.15 -2.37 -0.30
N ILE A 16 12.42 -2.72 0.75
CA ILE A 16 11.00 -3.05 0.66
C ILE A 16 10.19 -1.83 0.18
N PHE A 17 10.45 -0.64 0.75
CA PHE A 17 9.82 0.60 0.31
C PHE A 17 10.15 0.94 -1.16
N LEU A 18 11.41 0.72 -1.56
CA LEU A 18 11.83 0.93 -2.95
C LEU A 18 11.08 0.00 -3.91
N ILE A 19 11.02 -1.30 -3.59
CA ILE A 19 10.30 -2.29 -4.41
C ILE A 19 8.82 -1.93 -4.49
N HIS A 20 8.20 -1.56 -3.38
CA HIS A 20 6.81 -1.11 -3.33
C HIS A 20 6.57 0.10 -4.24
N GLY A 21 7.43 1.12 -4.14
CA GLY A 21 7.37 2.31 -5.00
C GLY A 21 7.56 1.99 -6.49
N LEU A 22 8.46 1.06 -6.83
CA LEU A 22 8.67 0.62 -8.21
C LEU A 22 7.44 -0.09 -8.79
N ILE A 23 6.76 -0.93 -8.00
CA ILE A 23 5.53 -1.59 -8.42
C ILE A 23 4.42 -0.56 -8.68
N ILE A 24 4.24 0.42 -7.79
CA ILE A 24 3.29 1.51 -7.97
C ILE A 24 3.61 2.32 -9.23
N ALA A 25 4.87 2.70 -9.42
CA ALA A 25 5.31 3.46 -10.58
C ALA A 25 5.09 2.69 -11.90
N THR A 26 5.35 1.38 -11.90
CA THR A 26 5.11 0.51 -13.06
C THR A 26 3.64 0.47 -13.43
N TRP A 27 2.76 0.32 -12.45
CA TRP A 27 1.32 0.38 -12.67
C TRP A 27 0.88 1.76 -13.15
N ALA A 28 1.30 2.83 -12.46
CA ALA A 28 0.90 4.20 -12.79
C ALA A 28 1.28 4.58 -14.24
N SER A 29 2.45 4.15 -14.70
CA SER A 29 2.89 4.39 -16.09
C SER A 29 2.03 3.68 -17.14
N ARG A 30 1.29 2.64 -16.77
CA ARG A 30 0.42 1.85 -17.66
C ARG A 30 -1.03 2.36 -17.71
N ILE A 31 -1.44 3.26 -16.83
CA ILE A 31 -2.81 3.79 -16.77
C ILE A 31 -3.29 4.33 -18.14
N PRO A 32 -2.50 5.15 -18.88
CA PRO A 32 -2.93 5.65 -20.19
C PRO A 32 -3.14 4.54 -21.21
N ALA A 33 -2.30 3.49 -21.17
CA ALA A 33 -2.43 2.34 -22.08
C ALA A 33 -3.73 1.56 -21.82
N PHE A 34 -4.10 1.36 -20.54
CA PHE A 34 -5.38 0.73 -20.19
C PHE A 34 -6.58 1.59 -20.59
N GLN A 35 -6.48 2.89 -20.42
CA GLN A 35 -7.53 3.81 -20.87
C GLN A 35 -7.76 3.69 -22.39
N ALA A 36 -6.70 3.65 -23.17
CA ALA A 36 -6.77 3.52 -24.61
C ALA A 36 -7.29 2.14 -25.03
N HIS A 37 -6.77 1.06 -24.44
CA HIS A 37 -7.13 -0.31 -24.79
C HIS A 37 -8.61 -0.64 -24.52
N LEU A 38 -9.12 -0.19 -23.38
CA LEU A 38 -10.52 -0.42 -23.00
C LEU A 38 -11.48 0.71 -23.44
N HIS A 39 -10.98 1.69 -24.21
CA HIS A 39 -11.75 2.85 -24.67
C HIS A 39 -12.52 3.56 -23.52
N LEU A 40 -11.85 3.70 -22.36
CA LEU A 40 -12.47 4.25 -21.16
C LEU A 40 -12.58 5.77 -21.23
N SER A 41 -13.75 6.31 -20.91
CA SER A 41 -13.84 7.73 -20.61
C SER A 41 -13.09 8.07 -19.31
N PRO A 42 -12.60 9.31 -19.15
CA PRO A 42 -11.89 9.72 -17.93
C PRO A 42 -12.71 9.48 -16.65
N ALA A 43 -14.03 9.63 -16.72
CA ALA A 43 -14.92 9.40 -15.59
C ALA A 43 -15.03 7.92 -15.21
N VAL A 44 -15.03 7.01 -16.18
CA VAL A 44 -15.05 5.55 -15.94
C VAL A 44 -13.71 5.09 -15.38
N LEU A 45 -12.61 5.58 -15.95
CA LEU A 45 -11.27 5.30 -15.44
C LEU A 45 -11.12 5.78 -13.97
N GLY A 46 -11.53 7.01 -13.67
CA GLY A 46 -11.49 7.55 -12.31
C GLY A 46 -12.28 6.71 -11.31
N ARG A 47 -13.47 6.24 -11.68
CA ARG A 47 -14.26 5.31 -10.84
C ARG A 47 -13.57 3.98 -10.63
N SER A 48 -12.92 3.42 -11.65
CA SER A 48 -12.16 2.19 -11.53
C SER A 48 -10.94 2.37 -10.61
N LEU A 49 -10.20 3.48 -10.75
CA LEU A 49 -9.08 3.80 -9.87
C LEU A 49 -9.51 4.01 -8.42
N MET A 50 -10.71 4.54 -8.18
CA MET A 50 -11.26 4.69 -6.84
C MET A 50 -11.46 3.34 -6.12
N MET A 51 -11.65 2.23 -6.87
CA MET A 51 -11.71 0.89 -6.29
C MET A 51 -10.39 0.50 -5.60
N ALA A 52 -9.25 0.94 -6.14
CA ALA A 52 -7.97 0.71 -5.46
C ALA A 52 -7.89 1.45 -4.11
N ALA A 53 -8.34 2.70 -4.06
CA ALA A 53 -8.39 3.45 -2.81
C ALA A 53 -9.34 2.79 -1.79
N ILE A 54 -10.53 2.36 -2.22
CA ILE A 54 -11.49 1.65 -1.37
C ILE A 54 -10.87 0.35 -0.85
N GLY A 55 -10.24 -0.45 -1.72
CA GLY A 55 -9.57 -1.68 -1.34
C GLY A 55 -8.49 -1.45 -0.27
N SER A 56 -7.66 -0.41 -0.46
CA SER A 56 -6.61 -0.04 0.50
C SER A 56 -7.20 0.31 1.87
N VAL A 57 -8.18 1.21 1.92
CA VAL A 57 -8.81 1.65 3.17
C VAL A 57 -9.48 0.49 3.91
N LEU A 58 -10.20 -0.38 3.20
CA LEU A 58 -10.87 -1.53 3.81
C LEU A 58 -9.89 -2.60 4.31
N ALA A 59 -8.75 -2.76 3.65
CA ALA A 59 -7.75 -3.73 4.04
C ALA A 59 -6.91 -3.32 5.25
N MET A 60 -6.76 -2.02 5.52
CA MET A 60 -5.92 -1.52 6.64
C MET A 60 -6.31 -2.08 8.01
N PRO A 61 -7.58 -2.07 8.44
CA PRO A 61 -7.98 -2.66 9.72
C PRO A 61 -7.74 -4.17 9.77
N ALA A 62 -8.04 -4.86 8.68
CA ALA A 62 -7.82 -6.31 8.56
C ALA A 62 -6.32 -6.64 8.65
N ALA A 63 -5.47 -5.86 7.98
CA ALA A 63 -4.02 -6.00 8.06
C ALA A 63 -3.51 -5.81 9.48
N GLY A 64 -3.98 -4.80 10.21
CA GLY A 64 -3.64 -4.59 11.62
C GLY A 64 -3.97 -5.80 12.50
N TRP A 65 -5.16 -6.38 12.33
CA TRP A 65 -5.56 -7.58 13.04
C TRP A 65 -4.69 -8.80 12.66
N LEU A 66 -4.41 -8.99 11.38
CA LEU A 66 -3.56 -10.08 10.88
C LEU A 66 -2.11 -9.95 11.39
N ILE A 67 -1.58 -8.74 11.47
CA ILE A 67 -0.23 -8.48 12.02
C ILE A 67 -0.14 -8.92 13.48
N ASN A 68 -1.16 -8.63 14.29
CA ASN A 68 -1.20 -9.05 15.68
C ASN A 68 -1.25 -10.60 15.81
N LYS A 69 -1.83 -11.30 14.85
CA LYS A 69 -1.97 -12.77 14.88
C LYS A 69 -0.78 -13.49 14.27
N PHE A 70 -0.23 -13.01 13.16
CA PHE A 70 0.78 -13.73 12.35
C PHE A 70 2.13 -13.00 12.30
N GLY A 71 2.23 -11.83 12.88
CA GLY A 71 3.42 -10.98 12.83
C GLY A 71 3.53 -10.14 11.55
N SER A 72 4.23 -9.03 11.62
CA SER A 72 4.35 -8.06 10.52
C SER A 72 5.06 -8.65 9.29
N LEU A 73 6.11 -9.47 9.49
CA LEU A 73 6.88 -10.04 8.37
C LEU A 73 6.04 -10.96 7.48
N SER A 74 5.18 -11.79 8.08
CA SER A 74 4.29 -12.68 7.33
C SER A 74 3.33 -11.90 6.44
N ILE A 75 2.82 -10.77 6.95
CA ILE A 75 1.91 -9.91 6.20
C ILE A 75 2.65 -9.14 5.11
N VAL A 76 3.87 -8.67 5.36
CA VAL A 76 4.72 -8.06 4.32
C VAL A 76 4.93 -9.04 3.17
N ILE A 77 5.31 -10.28 3.44
CA ILE A 77 5.55 -11.30 2.40
C ILE A 77 4.25 -11.60 1.64
N GLY A 78 3.16 -11.88 2.37
CA GLY A 78 1.87 -12.21 1.77
C GLY A 78 1.31 -11.08 0.91
N SER A 79 1.34 -9.84 1.40
CA SER A 79 0.88 -8.67 0.64
C SER A 79 1.80 -8.34 -0.54
N THR A 80 3.12 -8.55 -0.44
CA THR A 80 4.04 -8.39 -1.59
C THR A 80 3.72 -9.38 -2.71
N LEU A 81 3.49 -10.65 -2.37
CA LEU A 81 3.09 -11.66 -3.35
C LEU A 81 1.73 -11.35 -3.97
N GLY A 82 0.74 -10.99 -3.14
CA GLY A 82 -0.58 -10.60 -3.60
C GLY A 82 -0.54 -9.34 -4.48
N PHE A 83 0.29 -8.37 -4.14
CA PHE A 83 0.51 -7.15 -4.91
C PHE A 83 1.15 -7.46 -6.28
N GLY A 84 2.14 -8.36 -6.32
CA GLY A 84 2.73 -8.86 -7.56
C GLY A 84 1.73 -9.59 -8.45
N LEU A 85 0.83 -10.41 -7.86
CA LEU A 85 -0.24 -11.10 -8.58
C LEU A 85 -1.33 -10.15 -9.10
N ALA A 86 -1.55 -9.01 -8.45
CA ALA A 86 -2.53 -8.03 -8.89
C ALA A 86 -2.16 -7.41 -10.25
N LEU A 87 -0.87 -7.26 -10.57
CA LEU A 87 -0.42 -6.67 -11.84
C LEU A 87 -0.87 -7.48 -13.07
N PRO A 88 -0.64 -8.81 -13.16
CA PRO A 88 -1.17 -9.60 -14.26
C PRO A 88 -2.70 -9.63 -14.29
N LEU A 89 -3.39 -9.65 -13.14
CA LEU A 89 -4.85 -9.57 -13.11
C LEU A 89 -5.38 -8.27 -13.72
N ILE A 90 -4.70 -7.16 -13.46
CA ILE A 90 -5.00 -5.88 -14.09
C ILE A 90 -4.70 -5.95 -15.60
N ALA A 91 -3.55 -6.54 -15.99
CA ALA A 91 -3.14 -6.63 -17.37
C ALA A 91 -4.11 -7.46 -18.24
N GLU A 92 -4.68 -8.52 -17.69
CA GLU A 92 -5.64 -9.40 -18.36
C GLU A 92 -7.09 -8.87 -18.30
N SER A 93 -7.31 -7.69 -17.71
CA SER A 93 -8.64 -7.11 -17.59
C SER A 93 -9.16 -6.61 -18.94
N ASN A 94 -10.24 -7.24 -19.43
CA ASN A 94 -10.87 -6.90 -20.71
C ASN A 94 -12.20 -6.14 -20.55
N THR A 95 -12.64 -5.91 -19.33
CA THR A 95 -13.87 -5.18 -19.01
C THR A 95 -13.66 -4.21 -17.86
N VAL A 96 -14.53 -3.20 -17.75
CA VAL A 96 -14.53 -2.24 -16.63
C VAL A 96 -14.71 -2.97 -15.29
N LEU A 97 -15.53 -4.00 -15.25
CA LEU A 97 -15.79 -4.76 -14.03
C LEU A 97 -14.55 -5.54 -13.59
N THR A 98 -13.91 -6.29 -14.49
CA THR A 98 -12.70 -7.04 -14.18
C THR A 98 -11.56 -6.13 -13.76
N LEU A 99 -11.40 -4.98 -14.43
CA LEU A 99 -10.44 -3.95 -14.05
C LEU A 99 -10.72 -3.40 -12.63
N SER A 100 -11.98 -3.10 -12.33
CA SER A 100 -12.37 -2.56 -11.02
C SER A 100 -12.13 -3.54 -9.89
N VAL A 101 -12.43 -4.82 -10.09
CA VAL A 101 -12.17 -5.90 -9.13
C VAL A 101 -10.65 -6.12 -8.94
N ALA A 102 -9.90 -6.14 -10.02
CA ALA A 102 -8.43 -6.27 -9.96
C ALA A 102 -7.79 -5.08 -9.23
N LEU A 103 -8.29 -3.86 -9.46
CA LEU A 103 -7.84 -2.66 -8.76
C LEU A 103 -8.23 -2.67 -7.27
N LEU A 104 -9.42 -3.16 -6.92
CA LEU A 104 -9.82 -3.34 -5.52
C LEU A 104 -8.83 -4.28 -4.80
N PHE A 105 -8.51 -5.41 -5.43
CA PHE A 105 -7.54 -6.37 -4.90
C PHE A 105 -6.14 -5.77 -4.80
N TYR A 106 -5.68 -5.08 -5.85
CA TYR A 106 -4.41 -4.35 -5.86
C TYR A 106 -4.33 -3.37 -4.69
N GLY A 107 -5.37 -2.56 -4.50
CA GLY A 107 -5.44 -1.60 -3.39
C GLY A 107 -5.43 -2.28 -2.02
N ALA A 108 -6.16 -3.39 -1.86
CA ALA A 108 -6.16 -4.15 -0.62
C ALA A 108 -4.76 -4.69 -0.26
N MET A 109 -4.02 -5.20 -1.25
CA MET A 109 -2.64 -5.66 -1.04
C MET A 109 -1.68 -4.50 -0.74
N ALA A 110 -1.82 -3.37 -1.45
CA ALA A 110 -1.04 -2.17 -1.21
C ALA A 110 -1.26 -1.62 0.21
N GLY A 111 -2.50 -1.43 0.62
CA GLY A 111 -2.84 -0.94 1.96
C GLY A 111 -2.40 -1.88 3.09
N SER A 112 -2.51 -3.19 2.88
CA SER A 112 -2.00 -4.20 3.83
C SER A 112 -0.47 -4.13 3.95
N MET A 113 0.22 -3.96 2.83
CA MET A 113 1.67 -3.81 2.78
C MET A 113 2.13 -2.54 3.50
N ASP A 114 1.47 -1.40 3.25
CA ASP A 114 1.78 -0.13 3.91
C ASP A 114 1.68 -0.23 5.43
N VAL A 115 0.59 -0.81 5.95
CA VAL A 115 0.43 -1.03 7.41
C VAL A 115 1.51 -1.95 7.93
N ALA A 116 1.80 -3.05 7.24
CA ALA A 116 2.78 -4.04 7.70
C ALA A 116 4.22 -3.51 7.68
N MET A 117 4.60 -2.74 6.64
CA MET A 117 5.93 -2.12 6.55
C MET A 117 6.14 -1.07 7.65
N ASN A 118 5.16 -0.20 7.84
CA ASN A 118 5.24 0.83 8.89
C ASN A 118 5.29 0.21 10.28
N THR A 119 4.48 -0.83 10.55
CA THR A 119 4.53 -1.59 11.80
C THR A 119 5.90 -2.21 12.02
N HIS A 120 6.44 -2.85 10.99
CA HIS A 120 7.75 -3.48 11.07
C HIS A 120 8.87 -2.47 11.34
N ALA A 121 8.86 -1.33 10.66
CA ALA A 121 9.83 -0.26 10.85
C ALA A 121 9.80 0.29 12.28
N VAL A 122 8.61 0.55 12.82
CA VAL A 122 8.45 1.09 14.18
C VAL A 122 8.85 0.08 15.26
N MET A 123 8.48 -1.21 15.11
CA MET A 123 8.88 -2.27 16.06
C MET A 123 10.40 -2.42 16.14
N LEU A 124 11.12 -2.13 15.08
CA LEU A 124 12.58 -2.22 15.04
C LEU A 124 13.28 -0.98 15.59
N GLU A 125 12.71 0.21 15.43
CA GLU A 125 13.27 1.44 15.98
C GLU A 125 12.89 1.67 17.45
N PHE A 126 11.71 1.23 17.88
CA PHE A 126 11.18 1.48 19.22
C PHE A 126 10.66 0.22 19.91
N PRO A 127 11.53 -0.72 20.31
CA PRO A 127 11.10 -2.01 20.86
C PRO A 127 10.38 -1.93 22.23
N ARG A 128 10.23 -0.73 22.82
CA ARG A 128 9.63 -0.52 24.14
C ARG A 128 8.36 0.32 24.18
N VAL A 129 7.83 0.74 23.03
CA VAL A 129 6.61 1.57 22.98
C VAL A 129 5.43 0.70 22.59
N ASP A 130 4.36 0.73 23.38
CA ASP A 130 3.09 0.09 23.03
C ASP A 130 2.43 0.89 21.88
N HIS A 131 2.42 0.30 20.71
CA HIS A 131 2.13 0.99 19.44
C HIS A 131 0.68 0.90 18.97
N SER A 132 -0.20 0.25 19.74
CA SER A 132 -1.57 -0.03 19.31
C SER A 132 -2.44 1.21 19.03
N GLY A 133 -2.10 2.35 19.63
CA GLY A 133 -2.84 3.62 19.41
C GLY A 133 -2.18 4.60 18.43
N LEU A 134 -0.87 4.49 18.21
CA LEU A 134 -0.11 5.49 17.45
C LEU A 134 -0.35 5.38 15.95
N PHE A 135 -0.62 4.18 15.45
CA PHE A 135 -0.81 3.89 14.02
C PHE A 135 -2.04 4.55 13.41
N LEU A 136 -3.10 4.74 14.21
CA LEU A 136 -4.30 5.45 13.76
C LEU A 136 -4.08 6.97 13.70
N LEU A 137 -3.12 7.48 14.48
CA LEU A 137 -2.87 8.92 14.57
C LEU A 137 -1.89 9.44 13.51
N ILE A 138 -0.94 8.63 13.05
CA ILE A 138 0.07 9.07 12.07
C ILE A 138 -0.54 9.51 10.74
N PRO A 139 -1.43 8.71 10.09
CA PRO A 139 -2.10 9.15 8.86
C PRO A 139 -2.97 10.38 9.09
N LEU A 140 -3.62 10.47 10.24
CA LEU A 140 -4.48 11.60 10.60
C LEU A 140 -3.65 12.88 10.81
N ILE A 141 -2.50 12.78 11.48
CA ILE A 141 -1.59 13.90 11.72
C ILE A 141 -0.96 14.37 10.41
N LEU A 142 -0.54 13.45 9.53
CA LEU A 142 0.00 13.78 8.21
C LEU A 142 -1.06 14.41 7.31
N PHE A 143 -2.27 13.87 7.30
CA PHE A 143 -3.41 14.45 6.58
C PHE A 143 -3.75 15.85 7.09
N TYR A 144 -3.77 16.04 8.41
CA TYR A 144 -4.03 17.35 9.02
C TYR A 144 -2.92 18.35 8.72
N ALA A 145 -1.64 17.93 8.77
CA ALA A 145 -0.50 18.78 8.42
C ALA A 145 -0.54 19.23 6.97
N GLU A 146 -0.93 18.33 6.05
CA GLU A 146 -1.04 18.66 4.63
C GLU A 146 -2.24 19.58 4.35
N MET A 147 -3.38 19.36 4.99
CA MET A 147 -4.53 20.27 4.93
C MET A 147 -4.19 21.69 5.40
N GLN A 148 -3.41 21.81 6.48
CA GLN A 148 -2.92 23.11 6.99
C GLN A 148 -1.96 23.80 6.02
N ARG A 149 -1.21 23.02 5.23
CA ARG A 149 -0.28 23.54 4.22
C ARG A 149 -1.03 24.10 3.01
N ILE A 150 -2.08 23.40 2.57
CA ILE A 150 -2.92 23.82 1.43
C ILE A 150 -3.78 25.05 1.79
N GLY A 151 -4.25 25.14 3.03
CA GLY A 151 -5.06 26.28 3.49
C GLY A 151 -4.29 27.59 3.69
N LYS A 152 -2.98 27.60 3.46
CA LYS A 152 -2.11 28.80 3.51
C LYS A 152 -1.67 29.29 2.12
N LEU A 153 -2.11 28.66 1.03
CA LEU A 153 -1.97 29.08 -0.36
C LEU A 153 -3.22 29.81 -0.82
#